data_bb8ee7b7ad8b5920036e7bc9a195c802
#
_entry.id   bb8ee7b7ad8b5920036e7bc9a195c802
#
_cell.length_a   1.000
_cell.length_b   1.000
_cell.length_c   1.000
_cell.angle_alpha   90.00
_cell.angle_beta   90.00
_cell.angle_gamma   90.00
#
_symmetry.space_group_name_H-M   'P 1'
#
loop_
_entity.id
_entity.type
_entity.pdbx_description
1 polymer ?
#
loop_
_entity_poly.entity_id
_entity_poly.type
_entity_poly.pdbx_seq_one_letter_code
_entity_poly.pdbx_strand_id
1 'polypeptide(L)'
;MEKILKENRQGERMMQIRKMTMADYENIYALWMSCTGVGLNNLDDSKEGIEKFLNRNPDTCFVAEEDGRIIGVLLAGNDGRRGYIYHTAVHPDCRNKGIGTKLVNTVMQALKDLGINKTALVVFKRNESGNAFWEKMGFTERHDISYRNRIINEMIRYDL
;
A
#
# COMPACT_ATOMS: atom_id res chain seq x y z
N MET A 1 3.54 -34.58 1.75
CA MET A 1 4.67 -33.65 1.57
C MET A 1 4.64 -32.61 2.68
N GLU A 2 5.57 -32.72 3.60
CA GLU A 2 5.62 -31.99 4.86
C GLU A 2 5.88 -30.50 4.65
N LYS A 3 4.99 -29.68 5.21
CA LYS A 3 5.27 -28.28 5.47
C LYS A 3 6.36 -28.19 6.53
N ILE A 4 7.56 -27.85 6.14
CA ILE A 4 8.62 -27.53 7.10
C ILE A 4 8.30 -26.15 7.69
N LEU A 5 7.64 -26.17 8.83
CA LEU A 5 7.61 -25.04 9.75
C LEU A 5 9.01 -24.89 10.33
N LYS A 6 9.78 -23.97 9.82
CA LYS A 6 11.00 -23.53 10.51
C LYS A 6 10.58 -22.62 11.66
N GLU A 7 10.39 -23.21 12.82
CA GLU A 7 10.39 -22.47 14.08
C GLU A 7 11.79 -21.86 14.28
N ASN A 8 11.87 -20.55 14.19
CA ASN A 8 13.06 -19.86 14.68
C ASN A 8 13.08 -19.90 16.21
N ARG A 9 14.20 -20.38 16.73
CA ARG A 9 14.46 -20.58 18.16
C ARG A 9 14.63 -19.26 18.90
N GLN A 10 13.61 -18.43 19.06
CA GLN A 10 13.63 -17.28 19.98
C GLN A 10 12.30 -16.51 20.08
N GLY A 11 11.17 -17.09 19.74
CA GLY A 11 9.88 -16.41 19.93
C GLY A 11 9.69 -15.12 19.07
N GLU A 12 10.50 -14.94 18.04
CA GLU A 12 10.36 -13.84 17.10
C GLU A 12 9.17 -14.11 16.19
N ARG A 13 8.22 -13.20 16.22
CA ARG A 13 7.08 -13.19 15.31
C ARG A 13 7.57 -13.08 13.87
N MET A 14 7.19 -14.05 13.04
CA MET A 14 7.60 -14.08 11.63
C MET A 14 6.69 -13.16 10.80
N MET A 15 7.23 -12.04 10.33
CA MET A 15 6.58 -11.15 9.38
C MET A 15 6.95 -11.55 7.95
N GLN A 16 5.95 -11.63 7.08
CA GLN A 16 6.17 -11.86 5.64
C GLN A 16 5.43 -10.85 4.79
N ILE A 17 6.02 -10.53 3.63
CA ILE A 17 5.36 -9.77 2.58
C ILE A 17 4.82 -10.77 1.54
N ARG A 18 3.55 -10.65 1.21
CA ARG A 18 2.90 -11.48 0.18
C ARG A 18 1.93 -10.68 -0.68
N LYS A 19 1.58 -11.22 -1.83
CA LYS A 19 0.54 -10.61 -2.66
C LYS A 19 -0.78 -10.55 -1.91
N MET A 20 -1.48 -9.44 -2.08
CA MET A 20 -2.84 -9.25 -1.59
C MET A 20 -3.82 -10.15 -2.34
N THR A 21 -4.82 -10.66 -1.65
CA THR A 21 -6.01 -11.29 -2.24
C THR A 21 -7.26 -10.61 -1.71
N MET A 22 -8.42 -10.87 -2.34
CA MET A 22 -9.68 -10.29 -1.85
C MET A 22 -10.13 -10.84 -0.50
N ALA A 23 -9.61 -11.98 -0.07
CA ALA A 23 -9.81 -12.46 1.30
C ALA A 23 -9.22 -11.52 2.37
N ASP A 24 -8.28 -10.66 1.98
CA ASP A 24 -7.65 -9.69 2.88
C ASP A 24 -8.45 -8.39 3.03
N TYR A 25 -9.47 -8.15 2.20
CA TYR A 25 -10.13 -6.85 2.09
C TYR A 25 -10.64 -6.32 3.43
N GLU A 26 -11.35 -7.12 4.21
CA GLU A 26 -11.93 -6.66 5.48
C GLU A 26 -10.85 -6.23 6.48
N ASN A 27 -9.75 -6.99 6.55
CA ASN A 27 -8.62 -6.67 7.43
C ASN A 27 -7.85 -5.44 6.95
N ILE A 28 -7.71 -5.28 5.63
CA ILE A 28 -7.07 -4.10 5.03
C ILE A 28 -7.92 -2.85 5.28
N TYR A 29 -9.22 -2.94 5.08
CA TYR A 29 -10.12 -1.83 5.34
C TYR A 29 -10.07 -1.38 6.80
N ALA A 30 -10.08 -2.33 7.74
CA ALA A 30 -9.91 -2.04 9.16
C ALA A 30 -8.56 -1.39 9.46
N LEU A 31 -7.49 -1.82 8.79
CA LEU A 31 -6.17 -1.21 8.90
C LEU A 31 -6.18 0.24 8.42
N TRP A 32 -6.76 0.52 7.26
CA TRP A 32 -6.88 1.90 6.77
C TRP A 32 -7.65 2.80 7.74
N MET A 33 -8.75 2.30 8.28
CA MET A 33 -9.56 3.04 9.25
C MET A 33 -8.83 3.31 10.57
N SER A 34 -7.81 2.54 10.90
CA SER A 34 -6.96 2.74 12.08
C SER A 34 -5.82 3.74 11.86
N CYS A 35 -5.59 4.16 10.62
CA CYS A 35 -4.51 5.07 10.24
C CYS A 35 -5.05 6.45 9.88
N THR A 36 -4.29 7.49 10.23
CA THR A 36 -4.53 8.85 9.71
C THR A 36 -3.75 9.06 8.41
N GLY A 37 -4.22 9.96 7.56
CA GLY A 37 -3.55 10.32 6.30
C GLY A 37 -3.85 9.39 5.13
N VAL A 38 -4.74 8.42 5.28
CA VAL A 38 -5.27 7.60 4.19
C VAL A 38 -6.57 8.24 3.69
N GLY A 39 -6.57 8.77 2.49
CA GLY A 39 -7.78 9.32 1.87
C GLY A 39 -8.56 8.21 1.19
N LEU A 40 -9.76 7.91 1.68
CA LEU A 40 -10.64 6.88 1.14
C LEU A 40 -11.87 7.50 0.49
N ASN A 41 -12.51 6.75 -0.41
CA ASN A 41 -13.84 7.11 -0.92
C ASN A 41 -14.74 5.86 -1.01
N ASN A 42 -16.03 6.09 -1.10
CA ASN A 42 -17.04 5.04 -1.08
C ASN A 42 -17.16 4.22 -2.37
N LEU A 43 -16.53 4.64 -3.45
CA LEU A 43 -16.57 3.95 -4.75
C LEU A 43 -15.31 3.11 -4.96
N ASP A 44 -14.15 3.77 -5.03
CA ASP A 44 -12.89 3.09 -5.36
C ASP A 44 -12.42 2.17 -4.24
N ASP A 45 -12.71 2.53 -2.99
CA ASP A 45 -12.28 1.79 -1.80
C ASP A 45 -13.36 0.84 -1.25
N SER A 46 -14.49 0.72 -1.94
CA SER A 46 -15.45 -0.34 -1.70
C SER A 46 -14.84 -1.70 -2.05
N LYS A 47 -15.48 -2.77 -1.59
CA LYS A 47 -15.04 -4.14 -1.93
C LYS A 47 -14.97 -4.35 -3.44
N GLU A 48 -15.99 -3.87 -4.16
CA GLU A 48 -16.07 -3.95 -5.61
C GLU A 48 -14.98 -3.11 -6.29
N GLY A 49 -14.73 -1.90 -5.78
CA GLY A 49 -13.69 -1.03 -6.29
C GLY A 49 -12.29 -1.61 -6.13
N ILE A 50 -11.99 -2.17 -4.96
CA ILE A 50 -10.71 -2.82 -4.69
C ILE A 50 -10.56 -4.11 -5.50
N GLU A 51 -11.61 -4.91 -5.64
CA GLU A 51 -11.58 -6.11 -6.49
C GLU A 51 -11.26 -5.76 -7.95
N LYS A 52 -11.91 -4.73 -8.48
CA LYS A 52 -11.63 -4.21 -9.82
C LYS A 52 -10.16 -3.77 -9.97
N PHE A 53 -9.65 -3.04 -8.99
CA PHE A 53 -8.26 -2.59 -8.99
C PHE A 53 -7.28 -3.78 -8.94
N LEU A 54 -7.52 -4.72 -8.04
CA LEU A 54 -6.68 -5.90 -7.86
C LEU A 54 -6.70 -6.81 -9.09
N ASN A 55 -7.85 -7.01 -9.73
CA ASN A 55 -7.96 -7.79 -10.96
C ASN A 55 -7.16 -7.17 -12.12
N ARG A 56 -7.09 -5.85 -12.18
CA ARG A 56 -6.27 -5.13 -13.15
C ARG A 56 -4.78 -5.17 -12.80
N ASN A 57 -4.44 -5.17 -11.50
CA ASN A 57 -3.07 -5.05 -11.00
C ASN A 57 -2.74 -6.20 -10.01
N PRO A 58 -2.79 -7.47 -10.46
CA PRO A 58 -2.67 -8.61 -9.55
C PRO A 58 -1.27 -8.79 -8.95
N ASP A 59 -0.25 -8.20 -9.57
CA ASP A 59 1.15 -8.43 -9.23
C ASP A 59 1.81 -7.29 -8.45
N THR A 60 1.09 -6.21 -8.17
CA THR A 60 1.66 -5.00 -7.57
C THR A 60 0.95 -4.53 -6.30
N CYS A 61 0.10 -5.37 -5.71
CA CYS A 61 -0.57 -5.10 -4.44
C CYS A 61 -0.08 -6.11 -3.40
N PHE A 62 0.43 -5.62 -2.28
CA PHE A 62 1.08 -6.45 -1.26
C PHE A 62 0.57 -6.13 0.14
N VAL A 63 0.61 -7.15 0.98
CA VAL A 63 0.35 -7.04 2.41
C VAL A 63 1.55 -7.53 3.20
N ALA A 64 1.73 -6.96 4.38
CA ALA A 64 2.62 -7.46 5.41
C ALA A 64 1.78 -8.21 6.43
N GLU A 65 2.09 -9.47 6.65
CA GLU A 65 1.39 -10.36 7.56
C GLU A 65 2.32 -10.86 8.65
N GLU A 66 1.86 -10.83 9.88
CA GLU A 66 2.55 -11.34 11.04
C GLU A 66 1.57 -12.15 11.88
N ASP A 67 1.88 -13.44 12.10
CA ASP A 67 1.03 -14.38 12.87
C ASP A 67 -0.44 -14.39 12.40
N GLY A 68 -0.66 -14.37 11.08
CA GLY A 68 -2.01 -14.35 10.48
C GLY A 68 -2.73 -13.00 10.53
N ARG A 69 -2.08 -11.97 11.04
CA ARG A 69 -2.63 -10.61 11.12
C ARG A 69 -2.01 -9.72 10.03
N ILE A 70 -2.84 -8.97 9.34
CA ILE A 70 -2.39 -7.95 8.39
C ILE A 70 -1.95 -6.71 9.18
N ILE A 71 -0.67 -6.36 9.07
CA ILE A 71 -0.06 -5.22 9.76
C ILE A 71 0.41 -4.12 8.81
N GLY A 72 0.37 -4.37 7.52
CA GLY A 72 0.71 -3.38 6.50
C GLY A 72 0.11 -3.71 5.15
N VAL A 73 -0.06 -2.71 4.32
CA VAL A 73 -0.59 -2.85 2.96
C VAL A 73 -0.02 -1.76 2.06
N LEU A 74 0.18 -2.09 0.80
CA LEU A 74 0.51 -1.13 -0.26
C LEU A 74 -0.16 -1.59 -1.56
N LEU A 75 -0.97 -0.71 -2.13
CA LEU A 75 -1.58 -0.90 -3.44
C LEU A 75 -0.80 -0.11 -4.48
N ALA A 76 -0.45 -0.74 -5.58
CA ALA A 76 0.09 -0.04 -6.73
C ALA A 76 -0.55 -0.54 -8.01
N GLY A 77 -0.76 0.38 -8.93
CA GLY A 77 -1.25 0.09 -10.26
C GLY A 77 -0.37 0.73 -11.32
N ASN A 78 -0.61 0.41 -12.58
CA ASN A 78 0.05 1.04 -13.71
C ASN A 78 -0.88 1.08 -14.93
N ASP A 79 -0.60 2.00 -15.82
CA ASP A 79 -1.28 2.18 -17.10
C ASP A 79 -0.46 1.64 -18.29
N GLY A 80 0.60 0.88 -18.02
CA GLY A 80 1.56 0.41 -19.01
C GLY A 80 2.71 1.40 -19.24
N ARG A 81 2.66 2.59 -18.66
CA ARG A 81 3.68 3.64 -18.78
C ARG A 81 4.21 4.12 -17.44
N ARG A 82 3.31 4.43 -16.50
CA ARG A 82 3.61 4.93 -15.16
C ARG A 82 2.96 4.07 -14.11
N GLY A 83 3.64 3.90 -13.00
CA GLY A 83 3.07 3.35 -11.80
C GLY A 83 2.46 4.43 -10.92
N TYR A 84 1.51 4.04 -10.07
CA TYR A 84 0.91 4.90 -9.07
C TYR A 84 0.65 4.12 -7.78
N ILE A 85 1.11 4.68 -6.67
CA ILE A 85 0.96 4.07 -5.34
C ILE A 85 -0.22 4.69 -4.62
N TYR A 86 -1.08 3.83 -4.06
CA TYR A 86 -2.25 4.20 -3.27
C TYR A 86 -2.18 3.58 -1.88
N HIS A 87 -2.81 4.20 -0.91
CA HIS A 87 -3.26 3.64 0.36
C HIS A 87 -2.21 2.78 1.08
N THR A 88 -0.99 3.27 1.14
CA THR A 88 0.07 2.64 1.92
C THR A 88 -0.18 2.88 3.39
N ALA A 89 -0.28 1.81 4.16
CA ALA A 89 -0.51 1.89 5.59
C ALA A 89 0.28 0.81 6.34
N VAL A 90 0.79 1.18 7.51
CA VAL A 90 1.36 0.26 8.49
C VAL A 90 0.63 0.50 9.81
N HIS A 91 0.19 -0.60 10.46
CA HIS A 91 -0.51 -0.51 11.73
C HIS A 91 0.28 0.36 12.73
N PRO A 92 -0.38 1.29 13.46
CA PRO A 92 0.31 2.20 14.36
C PRO A 92 1.27 1.53 15.34
N ASP A 93 0.88 0.36 15.88
CA ASP A 93 1.69 -0.40 16.84
C ASP A 93 2.88 -1.14 16.19
N CYS A 94 2.93 -1.17 14.86
CA CYS A 94 3.96 -1.90 14.10
C CYS A 94 4.89 -0.96 13.33
N ARG A 95 4.82 0.34 13.54
CA ARG A 95 5.66 1.33 12.88
C ARG A 95 7.09 1.32 13.41
N ASN A 96 8.01 1.93 12.64
CA ASN A 96 9.44 2.03 12.95
C ASN A 96 10.18 0.67 13.02
N LYS A 97 9.64 -0.35 12.34
CA LYS A 97 10.22 -1.71 12.24
C LYS A 97 10.64 -2.06 10.81
N GLY A 98 10.64 -1.10 9.90
CA GLY A 98 11.03 -1.30 8.51
C GLY A 98 9.99 -1.97 7.62
N ILE A 99 8.74 -2.14 8.07
CA ILE A 99 7.66 -2.80 7.31
C ILE A 99 7.31 -1.99 6.08
N GLY A 100 7.11 -0.69 6.21
CA GLY A 100 6.83 0.19 5.08
C GLY A 100 7.94 0.16 4.04
N THR A 101 9.18 0.18 4.46
CA THR A 101 10.35 0.06 3.57
C THR A 101 10.35 -1.25 2.79
N LYS A 102 10.05 -2.37 3.44
CA LYS A 102 9.95 -3.68 2.77
C LYS A 102 8.81 -3.72 1.76
N LEU A 103 7.64 -3.17 2.10
CA LEU A 103 6.51 -3.07 1.17
C LEU A 103 6.87 -2.24 -0.06
N VAL A 104 7.46 -1.07 0.12
CA VAL A 104 7.87 -0.20 -1.01
C VAL A 104 8.90 -0.89 -1.89
N ASN A 105 9.93 -1.50 -1.31
CA ASN A 105 10.95 -2.19 -2.09
C ASN A 105 10.36 -3.36 -2.89
N THR A 106 9.42 -4.10 -2.32
CA THR A 106 8.73 -5.20 -3.01
C THR A 106 7.91 -4.69 -4.19
N VAL A 107 7.15 -3.62 -4.00
CA VAL A 107 6.33 -3.02 -5.06
C VAL A 107 7.21 -2.41 -6.16
N MET A 108 8.27 -1.70 -5.79
CA MET A 108 9.19 -1.10 -6.77
C MET A 108 9.85 -2.17 -7.64
N GLN A 109 10.22 -3.31 -7.07
CA GLN A 109 10.75 -4.44 -7.85
C GLN A 109 9.67 -5.03 -8.77
N ALA A 110 8.45 -5.22 -8.28
CA ALA A 110 7.34 -5.71 -9.09
C ALA A 110 7.01 -4.79 -10.28
N LEU A 111 6.99 -3.48 -10.06
CA LEU A 111 6.80 -2.50 -11.14
C LEU A 111 7.95 -2.53 -12.15
N LYS A 112 9.18 -2.67 -11.68
CA LYS A 112 10.37 -2.80 -12.53
C LYS A 112 10.27 -4.05 -13.42
N ASP A 113 9.85 -5.17 -12.86
CA ASP A 113 9.67 -6.43 -13.59
C ASP A 113 8.58 -6.32 -14.68
N LEU A 114 7.61 -5.44 -14.50
CA LEU A 114 6.60 -5.10 -15.51
C LEU A 114 7.06 -4.06 -16.55
N GLY A 115 8.32 -3.60 -16.47
CA GLY A 115 8.87 -2.61 -17.40
C GLY A 115 8.43 -1.17 -17.12
N ILE A 116 7.92 -0.88 -15.92
CA ILE A 116 7.54 0.48 -15.52
C ILE A 116 8.78 1.25 -15.09
N ASN A 117 8.97 2.43 -15.65
CA ASN A 117 10.19 3.23 -15.45
C ASN A 117 10.06 4.30 -14.37
N LYS A 118 8.85 4.65 -13.99
CA LYS A 118 8.59 5.72 -13.01
C LYS A 118 7.25 5.51 -12.33
N THR A 119 7.23 5.75 -11.03
CA THR A 119 6.00 5.71 -10.24
C THR A 119 5.81 7.01 -9.47
N ALA A 120 4.58 7.34 -9.16
CA ALA A 120 4.19 8.53 -8.43
C ALA A 120 3.19 8.19 -7.31
N LEU A 121 3.03 9.13 -6.40
CA LEU A 121 2.02 9.08 -5.34
C LEU A 121 1.65 10.49 -4.92
N VAL A 122 0.57 10.63 -4.19
CA VAL A 122 0.20 11.87 -3.52
C VAL A 122 0.11 11.63 -2.01
N VAL A 123 0.51 12.63 -1.23
CA VAL A 123 0.46 12.62 0.23
C VAL A 123 -0.15 13.94 0.69
N PHE A 124 -1.05 13.90 1.65
CA PHE A 124 -1.52 15.14 2.29
C PHE A 124 -0.34 15.91 2.86
N LYS A 125 -0.27 17.21 2.60
CA LYS A 125 0.80 18.06 3.15
C LYS A 125 0.85 18.02 4.68
N ARG A 126 -0.30 17.88 5.34
CA ARG A 126 -0.41 17.73 6.80
C ARG A 126 0.14 16.42 7.36
N ASN A 127 0.34 15.41 6.52
CA ASN A 127 0.91 14.13 6.93
C ASN A 127 2.43 14.21 6.96
N GLU A 128 2.98 14.83 7.99
CA GLU A 128 4.41 15.07 8.13
C GLU A 128 5.23 13.78 8.16
N SER A 129 4.79 12.78 8.93
CA SER A 129 5.49 11.49 9.02
C SER A 129 5.46 10.72 7.71
N GLY A 130 4.33 10.76 6.97
CA GLY A 130 4.21 10.16 5.65
C GLY A 130 5.12 10.85 4.64
N ASN A 131 5.16 12.17 4.62
CA ASN A 131 6.06 12.91 3.73
C ASN A 131 7.52 12.61 4.01
N ALA A 132 7.93 12.55 5.28
CA ALA A 132 9.29 12.19 5.66
C ALA A 132 9.66 10.76 5.23
N PHE A 133 8.75 9.82 5.37
CA PHE A 133 8.93 8.43 4.91
C PHE A 133 9.13 8.35 3.39
N TRP A 134 8.28 9.01 2.61
CA TRP A 134 8.37 8.97 1.16
C TRP A 134 9.64 9.66 0.64
N GLU A 135 10.03 10.77 1.23
CA GLU A 135 11.32 11.42 0.92
C GLU A 135 12.49 10.47 1.16
N LYS A 136 12.52 9.79 2.31
CA LYS A 136 13.52 8.77 2.64
C LYS A 136 13.53 7.62 1.61
N MET A 137 12.37 7.25 1.07
CA MET A 137 12.24 6.20 0.06
C MET A 137 12.59 6.67 -1.35
N GLY A 138 13.00 7.92 -1.53
CA GLY A 138 13.41 8.48 -2.81
C GLY A 138 12.28 9.08 -3.66
N PHE A 139 11.10 9.28 -3.06
CA PHE A 139 9.97 9.96 -3.70
C PHE A 139 10.03 11.45 -3.39
N THR A 140 10.68 12.20 -4.26
CA THR A 140 10.87 13.64 -4.08
C THR A 140 9.65 14.45 -4.49
N GLU A 141 9.34 15.48 -3.72
CA GLU A 141 8.27 16.42 -4.06
C GLU A 141 8.65 17.25 -5.30
N ARG A 142 7.70 17.40 -6.22
CA ARG A 142 7.85 18.24 -7.41
C ARG A 142 7.19 19.59 -7.16
N HIS A 143 8.01 20.66 -7.11
CA HIS A 143 7.52 22.03 -6.90
C HIS A 143 7.20 22.77 -8.21
N ASP A 144 7.58 22.17 -9.34
CA ASP A 144 7.45 22.74 -10.68
C ASP A 144 6.18 22.30 -11.42
N ILE A 145 5.37 21.42 -10.81
CA ILE A 145 4.12 20.93 -11.38
C ILE A 145 2.95 21.13 -10.42
N SER A 146 1.75 21.24 -10.99
CA SER A 146 0.51 21.24 -10.22
C SER A 146 -0.26 19.96 -10.45
N TYR A 147 -0.66 19.31 -9.36
CA TYR A 147 -1.59 18.20 -9.41
C TYR A 147 -3.00 18.72 -9.66
N ARG A 148 -3.67 18.18 -10.67
CA ARG A 148 -5.05 18.52 -11.01
C ARG A 148 -5.86 17.25 -11.18
N ASN A 149 -7.06 17.22 -10.61
CA ASN A 149 -8.00 16.12 -10.80
C ASN A 149 -9.40 16.65 -11.11
N ARG A 150 -10.25 15.77 -11.59
CA ARG A 150 -11.68 16.02 -11.81
C ARG A 150 -12.46 14.76 -11.50
N ILE A 151 -13.48 14.87 -10.69
CA ILE A 151 -14.41 13.79 -10.39
C ILE A 151 -15.23 13.46 -11.65
N ILE A 152 -15.37 12.18 -11.97
CA ILE A 152 -16.24 11.68 -13.05
C ILE A 152 -17.59 11.26 -12.48
N ASN A 153 -17.59 10.53 -11.37
CA ASN A 153 -18.79 10.12 -10.64
C ASN A 153 -18.74 10.72 -9.23
N GLU A 154 -19.89 11.14 -8.73
CA GLU A 154 -19.98 11.64 -7.36
C GLU A 154 -19.56 10.55 -6.35
N MET A 155 -18.71 10.92 -5.41
CA MET A 155 -18.21 10.04 -4.39
C MET A 155 -18.17 10.73 -3.02
N ILE A 156 -18.32 9.95 -1.98
CA ILE A 156 -18.16 10.40 -0.60
C ILE A 156 -16.72 10.12 -0.19
N ARG A 157 -16.02 11.17 0.26
CA ARG A 157 -14.62 11.07 0.70
C ARG A 157 -14.53 10.93 2.22
N TYR A 158 -13.61 10.10 2.65
CA TYR A 158 -13.25 9.90 4.06
C TYR A 158 -11.78 10.30 4.21
N ASP A 159 -11.53 11.57 4.49
CA ASP A 159 -10.17 12.09 4.71
C ASP A 159 -9.81 11.88 6.18
N LEU A 160 -9.15 10.78 6.47
CA LEU A 160 -8.74 10.36 7.81
C LEU A 160 -7.48 11.10 8.30
#